data_1f866cf13cacb093d757ded31c856901
#
_entry.id   1f866cf13cacb093d757ded31c856901
#
_cell.length_a   1.000
_cell.length_b   1.000
_cell.length_c   1.000
_cell.angle_alpha   90.00
_cell.angle_beta   90.00
_cell.angle_gamma   90.00
#
_symmetry.space_group_name_H-M   'P 1'
#
loop_
_entity.id
_entity.type
_entity.pdbx_description
1 polymer ?
#
loop_
_entity_poly.entity_id
_entity_poly.type
_entity_poly.pdbx_seq_one_letter_code
_entity_poly.pdbx_strand_id
1 'polypeptide(L)'
;MSENQSLLVIGAGIAGISAALEAAETGAEVVVVEREPYIGGRVIRSHNYFPKMCPPTCGMEINVRRIERNPRIRVLTSSEITAADQAGGGWKVTVSTEPAWVNDKCTACDECTKACSTEVDDSFNLGMSKVKAIRLPHLNAWPKRYVFDREAVADDEAKKIADACTYGAVDLDAKPTTEEFE
;
A
#
# COMPACT_ATOMS: atom_id res chain seq x y z
N MET A 1 24.49 22.37 -10.35
CA MET A 1 24.01 20.98 -10.52
C MET A 1 23.76 20.51 -9.11
N SER A 2 22.49 20.38 -8.72
CA SER A 2 22.14 19.91 -7.38
C SER A 2 22.61 18.45 -7.25
N GLU A 3 23.33 18.15 -6.17
CA GLU A 3 23.58 16.78 -5.74
C GLU A 3 22.23 16.04 -5.75
N ASN A 4 22.23 14.78 -6.16
CA ASN A 4 21.04 13.92 -6.14
C ASN A 4 20.50 13.89 -4.72
N GLN A 5 19.48 14.70 -4.44
CA GLN A 5 18.85 14.70 -3.12
C GLN A 5 17.89 13.52 -3.06
N SER A 6 18.09 12.65 -2.08
CA SER A 6 17.15 11.58 -1.73
C SER A 6 16.26 12.05 -0.57
N LEU A 7 14.99 11.71 -0.63
CA LEU A 7 14.00 12.06 0.40
C LEU A 7 13.21 10.83 0.79
N LEU A 8 13.13 10.56 2.08
CA LEU A 8 12.22 9.57 2.64
C LEU A 8 10.96 10.26 3.19
N VAL A 9 9.79 9.83 2.75
CA VAL A 9 8.50 10.32 3.21
C VAL A 9 7.81 9.22 4.02
N ILE A 10 7.46 9.51 5.27
CA ILE A 10 6.79 8.57 6.18
C ILE A 10 5.31 8.83 6.17
N GLY A 11 4.55 7.87 5.68
CA GLY A 11 3.10 7.90 5.54
C GLY A 11 2.63 8.46 4.19
N ALA A 12 1.83 7.66 3.48
CA ALA A 12 1.22 8.01 2.20
C ALA A 12 -0.23 8.53 2.36
N GLY A 13 -0.48 9.31 3.41
CA GLY A 13 -1.66 10.16 3.49
C GLY A 13 -1.56 11.33 2.51
N ILE A 14 -2.60 12.17 2.43
CA ILE A 14 -2.64 13.28 1.45
C ILE A 14 -1.43 14.22 1.58
N ALA A 15 -0.97 14.50 2.80
CA ALA A 15 0.19 15.37 3.03
C ALA A 15 1.49 14.72 2.53
N GLY A 16 1.72 13.44 2.85
CA GLY A 16 2.90 12.71 2.39
C GLY A 16 2.94 12.54 0.88
N ILE A 17 1.80 12.22 0.27
CA ILE A 17 1.67 12.14 -1.20
C ILE A 17 2.00 13.50 -1.85
N SER A 18 1.46 14.60 -1.31
CA SER A 18 1.75 15.94 -1.84
C SER A 18 3.23 16.29 -1.71
N ALA A 19 3.83 16.04 -0.55
CA ALA A 19 5.26 16.30 -0.34
C ALA A 19 6.14 15.46 -1.28
N ALA A 20 5.82 14.18 -1.47
CA ALA A 20 6.54 13.29 -2.36
C ALA A 20 6.47 13.75 -3.83
N LEU A 21 5.28 14.15 -4.29
CA LEU A 21 5.09 14.64 -5.65
C LEU A 21 5.85 15.94 -5.90
N GLU A 22 5.73 16.93 -5.01
CA GLU A 22 6.44 18.20 -5.13
C GLU A 22 7.96 18.01 -5.12
N ALA A 23 8.48 17.19 -4.20
CA ALA A 23 9.93 16.92 -4.15
C ALA A 23 10.42 16.21 -5.42
N ALA A 24 9.70 15.20 -5.90
CA ALA A 24 10.09 14.47 -7.09
C ALA A 24 10.03 15.34 -8.37
N GLU A 25 9.05 16.24 -8.46
CA GLU A 25 8.93 17.20 -9.57
C GLU A 25 10.06 18.24 -9.58
N THR A 26 10.67 18.54 -8.43
CA THR A 26 11.90 19.36 -8.36
C THR A 26 13.19 18.58 -8.63
N GLY A 27 13.09 17.25 -8.80
CA GLY A 27 14.21 16.39 -9.21
C GLY A 27 14.77 15.48 -8.12
N ALA A 28 14.19 15.46 -6.92
CA ALA A 28 14.59 14.54 -5.86
C ALA A 28 14.18 13.09 -6.15
N GLU A 29 15.00 12.13 -5.71
CA GLU A 29 14.58 10.73 -5.62
C GLU A 29 13.80 10.53 -4.32
N VAL A 30 12.59 9.97 -4.40
CA VAL A 30 11.67 9.89 -3.26
C VAL A 30 11.26 8.47 -2.97
N VAL A 31 11.43 8.05 -1.73
CA VAL A 31 10.87 6.81 -1.19
C VAL A 31 9.76 7.16 -0.22
N VAL A 32 8.56 6.61 -0.44
CA VAL A 32 7.41 6.76 0.45
C VAL A 32 7.18 5.46 1.17
N VAL A 33 7.17 5.48 2.49
CA VAL A 33 6.89 4.30 3.34
C VAL A 33 5.49 4.45 3.93
N GLU A 34 4.62 3.48 3.67
CA GLU A 34 3.25 3.47 4.15
C GLU A 34 2.93 2.14 4.87
N ARG A 35 2.42 2.24 6.07
CA ARG A 35 2.05 1.09 6.90
C ARG A 35 0.85 0.32 6.34
N GLU A 36 -0.16 1.05 5.86
CA GLU A 36 -1.35 0.43 5.27
C GLU A 36 -0.98 -0.24 3.92
N PRO A 37 -1.73 -1.26 3.49
CA PRO A 37 -1.51 -1.90 2.19
C PRO A 37 -1.94 -1.04 0.99
N TYR A 38 -2.38 0.18 1.23
CA TYR A 38 -2.82 1.15 0.22
C TYR A 38 -2.49 2.58 0.66
N ILE A 39 -2.42 3.52 -0.28
CA ILE A 39 -2.18 4.93 -0.02
C ILE A 39 -3.50 5.71 0.15
N GLY A 40 -3.43 6.92 0.70
CA GLY A 40 -4.55 7.85 0.87
C GLY A 40 -4.86 8.20 2.32
N GLY A 41 -4.40 7.40 3.27
CA GLY A 41 -4.55 7.64 4.70
C GLY A 41 -6.02 7.78 5.12
N ARG A 42 -6.29 8.65 6.09
CA ARG A 42 -7.66 8.84 6.63
C ARG A 42 -8.62 9.49 5.64
N VAL A 43 -8.13 10.33 4.74
CA VAL A 43 -8.98 11.08 3.81
C VAL A 43 -9.74 10.14 2.89
N ILE A 44 -9.11 9.06 2.43
CA ILE A 44 -9.76 8.09 1.53
C ILE A 44 -10.96 7.37 2.18
N ARG A 45 -11.04 7.35 3.51
CA ARG A 45 -12.15 6.76 4.29
C ARG A 45 -13.35 7.69 4.44
N SER A 46 -13.22 8.97 4.04
CA SER A 46 -14.32 9.93 4.09
C SER A 46 -15.26 9.73 2.92
N HIS A 47 -16.59 9.91 3.15
CA HIS A 47 -17.57 9.79 2.10
C HIS A 47 -17.47 10.99 1.13
N ASN A 48 -17.63 12.19 1.64
CA ASN A 48 -17.46 13.44 0.90
C ASN A 48 -16.74 14.46 1.77
N TYR A 49 -16.00 15.39 1.19
CA TYR A 49 -15.32 16.43 1.95
C TYR A 49 -15.67 17.85 1.47
N PHE A 50 -15.78 18.72 2.45
CA PHE A 50 -16.03 20.14 2.26
C PHE A 50 -14.85 20.84 1.55
N PRO A 51 -15.07 21.87 0.71
CA PRO A 51 -16.37 22.51 0.41
C PRO A 51 -17.11 21.93 -0.80
N LYS A 52 -16.44 21.19 -1.67
CA LYS A 52 -17.00 20.71 -2.94
C LYS A 52 -17.92 19.52 -2.81
N MET A 53 -17.94 18.89 -1.63
CA MET A 53 -18.67 17.65 -1.36
C MET A 53 -18.35 16.52 -2.36
N CYS A 54 -17.11 16.51 -2.84
CA CYS A 54 -16.60 15.45 -3.70
C CYS A 54 -16.15 14.23 -2.87
N PRO A 55 -16.22 13.02 -3.40
CA PRO A 55 -15.55 11.89 -2.80
C PRO A 55 -14.02 12.08 -2.87
N PRO A 56 -13.27 11.64 -1.85
CA PRO A 56 -11.81 11.82 -1.79
C PRO A 56 -11.06 11.12 -2.94
N THR A 57 -11.69 10.13 -3.56
CA THR A 57 -11.15 9.41 -4.72
C THR A 57 -10.89 10.30 -5.93
N CYS A 58 -11.67 11.40 -6.10
CA CYS A 58 -11.51 12.33 -7.21
C CYS A 58 -10.10 12.97 -7.27
N GLY A 59 -9.61 13.46 -6.13
CA GLY A 59 -8.24 14.00 -6.05
C GLY A 59 -7.17 12.91 -6.01
N MET A 60 -7.48 11.77 -5.40
CA MET A 60 -6.55 10.67 -5.27
C MET A 60 -6.18 10.06 -6.63
N GLU A 61 -7.13 9.89 -7.55
CA GLU A 61 -6.84 9.37 -8.89
C GLU A 61 -5.80 10.21 -9.65
N ILE A 62 -5.86 11.53 -9.50
CA ILE A 62 -4.89 12.44 -10.12
C ILE A 62 -3.49 12.19 -9.53
N ASN A 63 -3.41 12.12 -8.20
CA ASN A 63 -2.15 11.90 -7.50
C ASN A 63 -1.55 10.53 -7.80
N VAL A 64 -2.36 9.47 -7.84
CA VAL A 64 -1.92 8.13 -8.23
C VAL A 64 -1.31 8.16 -9.63
N ARG A 65 -1.95 8.79 -10.60
CA ARG A 65 -1.42 8.90 -11.97
C ARG A 65 -0.11 9.70 -12.05
N ARG A 66 0.04 10.73 -11.21
CA ARG A 66 1.32 11.48 -11.10
C ARG A 66 2.42 10.59 -10.53
N ILE A 67 2.12 9.82 -9.47
CA ILE A 67 3.07 8.85 -8.88
C ILE A 67 3.48 7.80 -9.93
N GLU A 68 2.52 7.14 -10.58
CA GLU A 68 2.80 6.09 -11.58
C GLU A 68 3.65 6.56 -12.75
N ARG A 69 3.55 7.83 -13.12
CA ARG A 69 4.32 8.43 -14.23
C ARG A 69 5.66 8.99 -13.81
N ASN A 70 5.93 9.13 -12.52
CA ASN A 70 7.17 9.71 -12.04
C ASN A 70 8.13 8.60 -11.57
N PRO A 71 9.17 8.27 -12.37
CA PRO A 71 10.12 7.21 -12.02
C PRO A 71 10.97 7.51 -10.78
N ARG A 72 10.95 8.74 -10.30
CA ARG A 72 11.67 9.16 -9.09
C ARG A 72 10.92 8.85 -7.80
N ILE A 73 9.66 8.39 -7.88
CA ILE A 73 8.87 8.07 -6.71
C ILE A 73 8.74 6.55 -6.59
N ARG A 74 9.22 6.01 -5.48
CA ARG A 74 9.01 4.62 -5.09
C ARG A 74 8.12 4.58 -3.86
N VAL A 75 7.02 3.83 -3.92
CA VAL A 75 6.08 3.66 -2.80
C VAL A 75 6.18 2.25 -2.26
N LEU A 76 6.45 2.14 -0.97
CA LEU A 76 6.46 0.89 -0.21
C LEU A 76 5.23 0.87 0.69
N THR A 77 4.23 0.05 0.35
CA THR A 77 3.05 -0.20 1.17
C THR A 77 3.25 -1.41 2.07
N SER A 78 2.45 -1.59 3.12
CA SER A 78 2.64 -2.61 4.16
C SER A 78 4.06 -2.57 4.75
N SER A 79 4.60 -1.37 4.96
CA SER A 79 6.01 -1.17 5.30
C SER A 79 6.16 -0.22 6.49
N GLU A 80 7.10 -0.53 7.36
CA GLU A 80 7.41 0.26 8.55
C GLU A 80 8.92 0.51 8.67
N ILE A 81 9.27 1.65 9.27
CA ILE A 81 10.66 1.95 9.62
C ILE A 81 11.00 1.23 10.92
N THR A 82 12.03 0.41 10.87
CA THR A 82 12.51 -0.36 12.02
C THR A 82 13.75 0.26 12.67
N ALA A 83 14.54 1.01 11.92
CA ALA A 83 15.68 1.77 12.44
C ALA A 83 15.92 3.03 11.62
N ALA A 84 16.44 4.08 12.26
CA ALA A 84 16.87 5.31 11.61
C ALA A 84 18.05 5.90 12.38
N ASP A 85 19.21 5.91 11.76
CA ASP A 85 20.46 6.37 12.33
C ASP A 85 21.01 7.55 11.52
N GLN A 86 21.53 8.55 12.20
CA GLN A 86 22.17 9.67 11.52
C GLN A 86 23.59 9.26 11.06
N ALA A 87 23.86 9.40 9.78
CA ALA A 87 25.13 9.03 9.17
C ALA A 87 25.53 10.02 8.05
N GLY A 88 26.77 10.43 8.04
CA GLY A 88 27.38 11.15 6.91
C GLY A 88 26.70 12.46 6.49
N GLY A 89 25.93 13.10 7.38
CA GLY A 89 25.14 14.30 7.06
C GLY A 89 23.72 14.02 6.54
N GLY A 90 23.33 12.76 6.49
CA GLY A 90 22.00 12.27 6.15
C GLY A 90 21.47 11.26 7.17
N TRP A 91 20.61 10.39 6.72
CA TRP A 91 20.01 9.33 7.53
C TRP A 91 20.17 7.99 6.84
N LYS A 92 20.60 6.99 7.60
CA LYS A 92 20.49 5.58 7.21
C LYS A 92 19.22 5.01 7.81
N VAL A 93 18.29 4.57 6.96
CA VAL A 93 16.97 4.11 7.38
C VAL A 93 16.75 2.67 6.95
N THR A 94 16.31 1.83 7.88
CA THR A 94 15.93 0.44 7.63
C THR A 94 14.41 0.35 7.57
N VAL A 95 13.90 -0.19 6.47
CA VAL A 95 12.46 -0.39 6.22
C VAL A 95 12.18 -1.89 6.16
N SER A 96 11.22 -2.36 6.95
CA SER A 96 10.67 -3.72 6.88
C SER A 96 9.34 -3.67 6.15
N THR A 97 9.16 -4.55 5.18
CA THR A 97 7.91 -4.73 4.43
C THR A 97 7.32 -6.09 4.75
N GLU A 98 6.04 -6.14 5.09
CA GLU A 98 5.31 -7.37 5.36
C GLU A 98 5.24 -8.28 4.12
N PRO A 99 4.99 -9.60 4.32
CA PRO A 99 4.89 -10.53 3.20
C PRO A 99 3.82 -10.11 2.19
N ALA A 100 4.20 -10.02 0.93
CA ALA A 100 3.27 -9.75 -0.15
C ALA A 100 2.47 -11.01 -0.53
N TRP A 101 1.56 -11.46 0.36
CA TRP A 101 0.70 -12.63 0.12
C TRP A 101 -0.09 -12.55 -1.19
N VAL A 102 -0.30 -11.35 -1.72
CA VAL A 102 -0.85 -11.12 -3.04
C VAL A 102 0.10 -10.20 -3.80
N ASN A 103 0.70 -10.71 -4.86
CA ASN A 103 1.71 -10.00 -5.65
C ASN A 103 1.09 -9.17 -6.80
N ASP A 104 1.94 -8.52 -7.58
CA ASP A 104 1.54 -7.58 -8.64
C ASP A 104 0.88 -8.23 -9.87
N LYS A 105 0.79 -9.57 -9.91
CA LYS A 105 -0.01 -10.27 -10.93
C LYS A 105 -1.51 -10.18 -10.66
N CYS A 106 -1.93 -9.63 -9.51
CA CYS A 106 -3.33 -9.51 -9.13
C CYS A 106 -4.07 -8.56 -10.09
N THR A 107 -5.13 -9.06 -10.70
CA THR A 107 -6.02 -8.29 -11.60
C THR A 107 -7.29 -7.80 -10.91
N ALA A 108 -7.45 -8.06 -9.60
CA ALA A 108 -8.65 -7.77 -8.82
C ALA A 108 -9.93 -8.42 -9.40
N CYS A 109 -9.82 -9.68 -9.84
CA CYS A 109 -10.92 -10.42 -10.49
C CYS A 109 -11.93 -11.04 -9.53
N ASP A 110 -11.69 -10.98 -8.21
CA ASP A 110 -12.59 -11.45 -7.13
C ASP A 110 -12.70 -12.98 -6.96
N GLU A 111 -12.02 -13.81 -7.73
CA GLU A 111 -12.10 -15.26 -7.61
C GLU A 111 -11.60 -15.79 -6.25
N CYS A 112 -10.53 -15.22 -5.73
CA CYS A 112 -9.98 -15.56 -4.42
C CYS A 112 -10.95 -15.20 -3.27
N THR A 113 -11.67 -14.07 -3.35
CA THR A 113 -12.68 -13.68 -2.35
C THR A 113 -13.87 -14.64 -2.33
N LYS A 114 -14.32 -15.12 -3.50
CA LYS A 114 -15.38 -16.12 -3.61
C LYS A 114 -14.98 -17.45 -2.98
N ALA A 115 -13.72 -17.83 -3.06
CA ALA A 115 -13.18 -19.05 -2.46
C ALA A 115 -12.97 -18.94 -0.94
N CYS A 116 -12.96 -17.71 -0.40
CA CYS A 116 -12.73 -17.44 1.03
C CYS A 116 -14.04 -17.47 1.81
N SER A 117 -14.11 -18.30 2.85
CA SER A 117 -15.23 -18.33 3.81
C SER A 117 -14.97 -17.47 5.04
N THR A 118 -13.71 -17.33 5.45
CA THR A 118 -13.29 -16.60 6.65
C THR A 118 -13.58 -15.12 6.55
N GLU A 119 -14.14 -14.55 7.63
CA GLU A 119 -14.41 -13.12 7.77
C GLU A 119 -13.60 -12.52 8.91
N VAL A 120 -13.13 -11.31 8.69
CA VAL A 120 -12.36 -10.50 9.66
C VAL A 120 -13.00 -9.14 9.86
N ASP A 121 -12.57 -8.41 10.87
CA ASP A 121 -13.00 -7.03 11.06
C ASP A 121 -12.50 -6.12 9.92
N ASP A 122 -13.38 -5.29 9.41
CA ASP A 122 -13.04 -4.34 8.34
C ASP A 122 -12.21 -3.17 8.90
N SER A 123 -10.89 -3.23 8.73
CA SER A 123 -9.98 -2.19 9.17
C SER A 123 -10.23 -0.84 8.45
N PHE A 124 -10.70 -0.87 7.19
CA PHE A 124 -11.07 0.36 6.47
C PHE A 124 -12.26 1.05 7.13
N ASN A 125 -13.24 0.30 7.60
CA ASN A 125 -14.42 0.77 8.32
C ASN A 125 -14.26 0.75 9.85
N LEU A 126 -13.02 0.82 10.35
CA LEU A 126 -12.68 0.89 11.78
C LEU A 126 -13.28 -0.27 12.62
N GLY A 127 -13.43 -1.45 12.04
CA GLY A 127 -13.99 -2.64 12.69
C GLY A 127 -15.51 -2.64 12.82
N MET A 128 -16.23 -1.67 12.23
CA MET A 128 -17.69 -1.58 12.33
C MET A 128 -18.43 -2.53 11.38
N SER A 129 -17.73 -3.26 10.53
CA SER A 129 -18.27 -4.27 9.63
C SER A 129 -17.34 -5.47 9.52
N LYS A 130 -17.83 -6.57 8.94
CA LYS A 130 -17.02 -7.73 8.59
C LYS A 130 -16.78 -7.76 7.09
N VAL A 131 -15.60 -8.26 6.72
CA VAL A 131 -15.17 -8.45 5.34
C VAL A 131 -14.46 -9.79 5.20
N LYS A 132 -14.31 -10.28 3.97
CA LYS A 132 -13.53 -11.49 3.72
C LYS A 132 -12.05 -11.28 4.05
N ALA A 133 -11.40 -12.32 4.58
CA ALA A 133 -9.98 -12.28 4.94
C ALA A 133 -9.08 -12.01 3.73
N ILE A 134 -9.51 -12.33 2.51
CA ILE A 134 -8.87 -11.85 1.27
C ILE A 134 -9.86 -10.97 0.50
N ARG A 135 -9.44 -9.75 0.21
CA ARG A 135 -10.32 -8.71 -0.37
C ARG A 135 -9.55 -7.58 -1.02
N LEU A 136 -10.22 -6.82 -1.86
CA LEU A 136 -9.76 -5.49 -2.21
C LEU A 136 -10.06 -4.54 -1.03
N PRO A 137 -9.09 -3.79 -0.48
CA PRO A 137 -9.31 -2.95 0.70
C PRO A 137 -10.43 -1.92 0.50
N HIS A 138 -10.49 -1.31 -0.67
CA HIS A 138 -11.58 -0.46 -1.16
C HIS A 138 -11.48 -0.32 -2.69
N LEU A 139 -12.55 0.11 -3.35
CA LEU A 139 -12.67 0.12 -4.82
C LEU A 139 -11.55 0.89 -5.55
N ASN A 140 -11.03 1.94 -4.94
CA ASN A 140 -9.98 2.80 -5.51
C ASN A 140 -8.63 2.62 -4.80
N ALA A 141 -8.40 1.45 -4.20
CA ALA A 141 -7.11 1.14 -3.58
C ALA A 141 -5.97 1.23 -4.61
N TRP A 142 -4.86 1.82 -4.20
CA TRP A 142 -3.62 1.78 -4.94
C TRP A 142 -2.48 1.40 -3.98
N PRO A 143 -1.66 0.39 -4.30
CA PRO A 143 -1.73 -0.50 -5.46
C PRO A 143 -3.06 -1.24 -5.57
N LYS A 144 -3.55 -1.47 -6.79
CA LYS A 144 -4.80 -2.17 -7.03
C LYS A 144 -4.59 -3.69 -6.94
N ARG A 145 -4.38 -4.16 -5.72
CA ARG A 145 -4.21 -5.59 -5.41
C ARG A 145 -5.00 -5.94 -4.16
N TYR A 146 -5.31 -7.22 -4.02
CA TYR A 146 -5.99 -7.73 -2.84
C TYR A 146 -5.05 -7.72 -1.64
N VAL A 147 -5.60 -7.52 -0.46
CA VAL A 147 -4.95 -7.82 0.83
C VAL A 147 -5.43 -9.15 1.32
N PHE A 148 -4.54 -9.87 2.00
CA PHE A 148 -4.82 -11.18 2.55
C PHE A 148 -4.40 -11.23 4.03
N ASP A 149 -5.37 -11.28 4.92
CA ASP A 149 -5.15 -11.49 6.36
C ASP A 149 -4.86 -12.97 6.60
N ARG A 150 -3.66 -13.40 6.16
CA ARG A 150 -3.24 -14.81 6.08
C ARG A 150 -3.33 -15.54 7.42
N GLU A 151 -3.00 -14.85 8.52
CA GLU A 151 -3.00 -15.41 9.87
C GLU A 151 -4.41 -15.77 10.38
N ALA A 152 -5.43 -15.11 9.83
CA ALA A 152 -6.83 -15.38 10.19
C ALA A 152 -7.41 -16.62 9.50
N VAL A 153 -6.70 -17.19 8.50
CA VAL A 153 -7.22 -18.25 7.62
C VAL A 153 -6.45 -19.54 7.83
N ALA A 154 -7.16 -20.64 7.98
CA ALA A 154 -6.56 -21.97 8.10
C ALA A 154 -5.82 -22.40 6.82
N ASP A 155 -4.80 -23.24 6.94
CA ASP A 155 -3.91 -23.61 5.83
C ASP A 155 -4.62 -24.30 4.67
N ASP A 156 -5.62 -25.11 4.94
CA ASP A 156 -6.41 -25.80 3.91
C ASP A 156 -7.32 -24.83 3.15
N GLU A 157 -7.87 -23.82 3.80
CA GLU A 157 -8.61 -22.74 3.14
C GLU A 157 -7.68 -21.82 2.37
N ALA A 158 -6.52 -21.47 2.93
CA ALA A 158 -5.53 -20.66 2.23
C ALA A 158 -5.07 -21.31 0.92
N LYS A 159 -4.87 -22.64 0.89
CA LYS A 159 -4.57 -23.38 -0.33
C LYS A 159 -5.70 -23.28 -1.36
N LYS A 160 -6.97 -23.45 -0.95
CA LYS A 160 -8.13 -23.29 -1.84
C LYS A 160 -8.21 -21.88 -2.44
N ILE A 161 -7.90 -20.86 -1.63
CA ILE A 161 -7.85 -19.48 -2.08
C ILE A 161 -6.73 -19.27 -3.12
N ALA A 162 -5.55 -19.85 -2.89
CA ALA A 162 -4.45 -19.79 -3.83
C ALA A 162 -4.75 -20.53 -5.14
N ASP A 163 -5.35 -21.72 -5.06
CA ASP A 163 -5.74 -22.52 -6.22
C ASP A 163 -6.85 -21.84 -7.06
N ALA A 164 -7.71 -21.05 -6.43
CA ALA A 164 -8.71 -20.26 -7.13
C ALA A 164 -8.13 -19.08 -7.92
N CYS A 165 -6.87 -18.70 -7.66
CA CYS A 165 -6.23 -17.59 -8.34
C CYS A 165 -5.65 -18.02 -9.69
N THR A 166 -6.39 -17.82 -10.77
CA THR A 166 -5.97 -18.16 -12.14
C THR A 166 -4.69 -17.45 -12.61
N TYR A 167 -4.34 -16.33 -12.01
CA TYR A 167 -3.14 -15.55 -12.34
C TYR A 167 -1.93 -15.91 -11.49
N GLY A 168 -2.07 -16.81 -10.51
CA GLY A 168 -0.98 -17.16 -9.59
C GLY A 168 -0.48 -15.94 -8.80
N ALA A 169 -1.39 -15.05 -8.43
CA ALA A 169 -1.05 -13.85 -7.68
C ALA A 169 -1.01 -14.09 -6.16
N VAL A 170 -1.65 -15.14 -5.66
CA VAL A 170 -1.62 -15.51 -4.23
C VAL A 170 -0.38 -16.39 -4.00
N ASP A 171 0.52 -15.92 -3.14
CA ASP A 171 1.78 -16.58 -2.80
C ASP A 171 1.80 -16.89 -1.29
N LEU A 172 1.65 -18.16 -0.94
CA LEU A 172 1.62 -18.61 0.45
C LEU A 172 3.02 -18.78 1.07
N ASP A 173 4.08 -18.69 0.27
CA ASP A 173 5.48 -18.78 0.69
C ASP A 173 6.14 -17.39 0.79
N ALA A 174 5.38 -16.32 0.58
CA ALA A 174 5.86 -14.94 0.67
C ALA A 174 6.51 -14.68 2.05
N LYS A 175 7.62 -13.94 2.03
CA LYS A 175 8.38 -13.59 3.23
C LYS A 175 8.48 -12.08 3.38
N PRO A 176 8.62 -11.59 4.61
CA PRO A 176 8.94 -10.18 4.83
C PRO A 176 10.29 -9.84 4.19
N THR A 177 10.43 -8.61 3.75
CA THR A 177 11.67 -8.08 3.19
C THR A 177 12.16 -6.91 4.01
N THR A 178 13.48 -6.70 4.01
CA THR A 178 14.11 -5.57 4.68
C THR A 178 15.01 -4.86 3.68
N GLU A 179 14.87 -3.55 3.59
CA GLU A 179 15.70 -2.70 2.72
C GLU A 179 16.33 -1.56 3.52
N GLU A 180 17.51 -1.14 3.14
CA GLU A 180 18.22 0.01 3.72
C GLU A 180 18.28 1.14 2.69
N PHE A 181 18.06 2.37 3.15
CA PHE A 181 18.11 3.61 2.36
C PHE A 181 19.08 4.60 3.02
N GLU A 182 19.86 5.33 2.20
CA GLU A 182 20.79 6.39 2.61
C GLU A 182 20.49 7.70 1.89
#